data_ed4e50d4e95cc48697de218efc3a7e8d
#
_entry.id   ed4e50d4e95cc48697de218efc3a7e8d
#
_cell.length_a   1.000
_cell.length_b   1.000
_cell.length_c   1.000
_cell.angle_alpha   90.00
_cell.angle_beta   90.00
_cell.angle_gamma   90.00
#
_symmetry.space_group_name_H-M   'P 1'
#
loop_
_entity.id
_entity.type
_entity.pdbx_description
1 polymer ?
#
loop_
_entity_poly.entity_id
_entity_poly.type
_entity_poly.pdbx_seq_one_letter_code
_entity_poly.pdbx_strand_id
1 'polypeptide(L)'
;MTPTQRTRSPEAPPQDVGSPIDTRLDVVFHRRLSRPFTRLALALGLSANQVSLLSLLVGLLSVWSFWHATPWSAFGGLVLYAMAVVLDHSDGEVARLTHSESRLGEWLDVTSDTVIHALLVLAMGVTAQASAGRAGLGLGVLAASGVVLSAMVAKTSPRSTTGGVGGFLNALGSRDGFYAMLVLFILTLTFAPALLPILMIVVAAGSHAYWLTRLAHRLTSGGAIAAPPQPPPPSS
;
A
#
# COMPACT_ATOMS: atom_id res chain seq x y z
N MET A 1 -40.83 45.34 -8.19
CA MET A 1 -40.58 43.92 -8.54
C MET A 1 -39.22 43.56 -7.99
N THR A 2 -39.18 42.90 -6.85
CA THR A 2 -37.98 42.44 -6.11
C THR A 2 -37.55 41.08 -6.64
N PRO A 3 -36.27 40.83 -6.93
CA PRO A 3 -35.81 39.50 -7.39
C PRO A 3 -35.74 38.58 -6.20
N THR A 4 -36.42 37.45 -6.31
CA THR A 4 -36.46 36.34 -5.36
C THR A 4 -35.05 35.73 -5.23
N GLN A 5 -34.46 35.81 -4.04
CA GLN A 5 -33.28 35.06 -3.68
C GLN A 5 -33.60 33.54 -3.67
N ARG A 6 -33.05 32.81 -4.62
CA ARG A 6 -32.98 31.34 -4.54
C ARG A 6 -32.07 30.97 -3.38
N THR A 7 -32.64 30.48 -2.32
CA THR A 7 -31.92 29.79 -1.25
C THR A 7 -31.23 28.55 -1.85
N ARG A 8 -29.89 28.59 -1.92
CA ARG A 8 -29.08 27.40 -2.20
C ARG A 8 -29.33 26.41 -1.03
N SER A 9 -29.87 25.26 -1.36
CA SER A 9 -29.89 24.11 -0.44
C SER A 9 -28.44 23.80 -0.01
N PRO A 10 -28.18 23.43 1.26
CA PRO A 10 -26.84 23.04 1.67
C PRO A 10 -26.40 21.85 0.79
N GLU A 11 -25.28 22.04 0.09
CA GLU A 11 -24.64 20.95 -0.63
C GLU A 11 -24.38 19.81 0.37
N ALA A 12 -24.91 18.64 0.04
CA ALA A 12 -24.58 17.43 0.79
C ALA A 12 -23.05 17.28 0.85
N PRO A 13 -22.48 16.89 1.99
CA PRO A 13 -21.04 16.70 2.10
C PRO A 13 -20.57 15.76 0.98
N PRO A 14 -19.40 16.01 0.36
CA PRO A 14 -18.91 15.18 -0.72
C PRO A 14 -18.92 13.73 -0.27
N GLN A 15 -19.64 12.90 -1.02
CA GLN A 15 -19.63 11.46 -0.80
C GLN A 15 -18.19 11.01 -0.98
N ASP A 16 -17.63 10.46 0.09
CA ASP A 16 -16.26 9.95 0.16
C ASP A 16 -16.15 8.81 -0.87
N VAL A 17 -15.73 9.18 -2.08
CA VAL A 17 -15.48 8.22 -3.17
C VAL A 17 -14.18 7.53 -2.76
N GLY A 18 -14.32 6.48 -1.94
CA GLY A 18 -13.21 5.64 -1.53
C GLY A 18 -12.39 5.23 -2.75
N SER A 19 -11.08 5.26 -2.63
CA SER A 19 -10.20 4.77 -3.69
C SER A 19 -10.65 3.34 -4.06
N PRO A 20 -10.81 3.00 -5.36
CA PRO A 20 -11.27 1.67 -5.78
C PRO A 20 -10.32 0.51 -5.39
N ILE A 21 -9.21 0.79 -4.73
CA ILE A 21 -8.29 -0.19 -4.15
C ILE A 21 -8.65 -0.49 -2.69
N ASP A 22 -9.44 0.37 -2.03
CA ASP A 22 -9.86 0.14 -0.66
C ASP A 22 -10.73 -1.13 -0.61
N THR A 23 -10.14 -2.21 -0.16
CA THR A 23 -10.89 -3.41 0.16
C THR A 23 -11.81 -3.10 1.33
N ARG A 24 -12.92 -3.84 1.46
CA ARG A 24 -13.90 -3.59 2.54
C ARG A 24 -13.27 -3.65 3.94
N LEU A 25 -12.20 -4.44 4.13
CA LEU A 25 -11.45 -4.51 5.38
C LEU A 25 -10.64 -3.23 5.63
N ASP A 26 -10.01 -2.69 4.61
CA ASP A 26 -9.23 -1.45 4.68
C ASP A 26 -10.11 -0.26 5.10
N VAL A 27 -11.26 -0.10 4.45
CA VAL A 27 -12.20 1.00 4.75
C VAL A 27 -12.84 0.87 6.13
N VAL A 28 -13.24 -0.33 6.54
CA VAL A 28 -13.98 -0.51 7.81
C VAL A 28 -13.06 -0.57 9.01
N PHE A 29 -11.93 -1.27 8.89
CA PHE A 29 -11.05 -1.55 10.03
C PHE A 29 -10.03 -0.43 10.25
N HIS A 30 -9.27 -0.06 9.22
CA HIS A 30 -8.21 0.93 9.37
C HIS A 30 -8.76 2.34 9.61
N ARG A 31 -9.83 2.77 8.93
CA ARG A 31 -10.46 4.07 9.19
C ARG A 31 -11.10 4.19 10.58
N ARG A 32 -11.55 3.09 11.16
CA ARG A 32 -12.03 3.11 12.55
C ARG A 32 -10.89 3.24 13.55
N LEU A 33 -9.77 2.57 13.26
CA LEU A 33 -8.58 2.61 14.09
C LEU A 33 -7.78 3.91 13.93
N SER A 34 -7.75 4.53 12.74
CA SER A 34 -7.01 5.78 12.50
C SER A 34 -7.61 6.97 13.24
N ARG A 35 -8.94 7.05 13.40
CA ARG A 35 -9.62 8.20 14.02
C ARG A 35 -9.07 8.64 15.38
N PRO A 36 -8.81 7.75 16.37
CA PRO A 36 -8.22 8.18 17.64
C PRO A 36 -6.79 8.75 17.44
N PHE A 37 -6.00 8.21 16.54
CA PHE A 37 -4.65 8.70 16.23
C PHE A 37 -4.70 10.04 15.50
N THR A 38 -5.62 10.23 14.57
CA THR A 38 -5.88 11.50 13.89
C THR A 38 -6.27 12.59 14.91
N ARG A 39 -7.17 12.27 15.85
CA ARG A 39 -7.56 13.22 16.91
C ARG A 39 -6.38 13.56 17.81
N LEU A 40 -5.58 12.57 18.19
CA LEU A 40 -4.39 12.78 19.01
C LEU A 40 -3.36 13.64 18.27
N ALA A 41 -3.11 13.36 17.01
CA ALA A 41 -2.19 14.14 16.16
C ALA A 41 -2.63 15.62 16.08
N LEU A 42 -3.92 15.87 15.83
CA LEU A 42 -4.48 17.22 15.80
C LEU A 42 -4.39 17.91 17.17
N ALA A 43 -4.68 17.20 18.27
CA ALA A 43 -4.58 17.73 19.62
C ALA A 43 -3.14 18.11 20.02
N LEU A 44 -2.16 17.36 19.49
CA LEU A 44 -0.72 17.63 19.68
C LEU A 44 -0.17 18.66 18.68
N GLY A 45 -0.97 19.16 17.74
CA GLY A 45 -0.54 20.10 16.71
C GLY A 45 0.44 19.50 15.70
N LEU A 46 0.42 18.15 15.51
CA LEU A 46 1.30 17.48 14.55
C LEU A 46 0.84 17.75 13.11
N SER A 47 1.79 18.07 12.26
CA SER A 47 1.55 18.15 10.81
C SER A 47 1.42 16.76 10.19
N ALA A 48 0.75 16.66 9.05
CA ALA A 48 0.63 15.40 8.29
C ALA A 48 2.00 14.76 8.03
N ASN A 49 3.00 15.54 7.60
CA ASN A 49 4.36 15.05 7.35
C ASN A 49 5.04 14.46 8.59
N GLN A 50 4.75 15.00 9.80
CA GLN A 50 5.27 14.44 11.05
C GLN A 50 4.61 13.09 11.38
N VAL A 51 3.32 12.94 11.08
CA VAL A 51 2.61 11.66 11.24
C VAL A 51 3.12 10.64 10.22
N SER A 52 3.37 11.02 8.96
CA SER A 52 4.00 10.16 7.95
C SER A 52 5.39 9.71 8.38
N LEU A 53 6.20 10.61 8.94
CA LEU A 53 7.52 10.25 9.47
C LEU A 53 7.41 9.25 10.63
N LEU A 54 6.43 9.43 11.52
CA LEU A 54 6.18 8.50 12.61
C LEU A 54 5.75 7.12 12.09
N SER A 55 4.87 7.08 11.08
CA SER A 55 4.48 5.86 10.37
C SER A 55 5.72 5.15 9.79
N LEU A 56 6.58 5.87 9.09
CA LEU A 56 7.83 5.34 8.55
C LEU A 56 8.73 4.75 9.64
N LEU A 57 8.92 5.45 10.75
CA LEU A 57 9.75 4.97 11.87
C LEU A 57 9.19 3.68 12.48
N VAL A 58 7.88 3.59 12.69
CA VAL A 58 7.21 2.39 13.20
C VAL A 58 7.31 1.26 12.17
N GLY A 59 7.18 1.56 10.87
CA GLY A 59 7.39 0.60 9.80
C GLY A 59 8.83 0.05 9.75
N LEU A 60 9.85 0.89 9.96
CA LEU A 60 11.24 0.44 10.05
C LEU A 60 11.50 -0.40 11.31
N LEU A 61 10.83 -0.11 12.42
CA LEU A 61 10.87 -0.98 13.61
C LEU A 61 10.23 -2.34 13.33
N SER A 62 9.17 -2.39 12.52
CA SER A 62 8.59 -3.65 12.02
C SER A 62 9.63 -4.45 11.24
N VAL A 63 10.32 -3.83 10.28
CA VAL A 63 11.39 -4.48 9.50
C VAL A 63 12.47 -5.03 10.44
N TRP A 64 12.94 -4.21 11.38
CA TRP A 64 13.94 -4.63 12.36
C TRP A 64 13.49 -5.83 13.19
N SER A 65 12.21 -5.86 13.58
CA SER A 65 11.62 -6.97 14.31
C SER A 65 11.60 -8.27 13.48
N PHE A 66 11.25 -8.20 12.18
CA PHE A 66 11.32 -9.35 11.27
C PHE A 66 12.75 -9.85 11.04
N TRP A 67 13.73 -8.97 11.09
CA TRP A 67 15.14 -9.31 10.89
C TRP A 67 15.69 -10.29 11.93
N HIS A 68 15.13 -10.31 13.14
CA HIS A 68 15.52 -11.24 14.20
C HIS A 68 15.11 -12.70 13.95
N ALA A 69 14.35 -12.98 12.91
CA ALA A 69 14.08 -14.33 12.39
C ALA A 69 13.49 -15.32 13.41
N THR A 70 12.78 -14.85 14.44
CA THR A 70 12.03 -15.70 15.37
C THR A 70 10.53 -15.54 15.18
N PRO A 71 9.70 -16.56 15.46
CA PRO A 71 8.23 -16.42 15.35
C PRO A 71 7.67 -15.28 16.19
N TRP A 72 8.19 -15.06 17.40
CA TRP A 72 7.71 -14.00 18.28
C TRP A 72 8.12 -12.61 17.81
N SER A 73 9.34 -12.46 17.31
CA SER A 73 9.77 -11.19 16.73
C SER A 73 9.01 -10.88 15.44
N ALA A 74 8.76 -11.88 14.59
CA ALA A 74 7.97 -11.70 13.38
C ALA A 74 6.50 -11.32 13.71
N PHE A 75 5.92 -11.91 14.75
CA PHE A 75 4.59 -11.51 15.23
C PHE A 75 4.58 -10.07 15.76
N GLY A 76 5.58 -9.69 16.58
CA GLY A 76 5.74 -8.30 17.01
C GLY A 76 5.91 -7.34 15.83
N GLY A 77 6.67 -7.75 14.82
CA GLY A 77 6.82 -7.03 13.56
C GLY A 77 5.50 -6.83 12.82
N LEU A 78 4.65 -7.86 12.76
CA LEU A 78 3.31 -7.75 12.16
C LEU A 78 2.44 -6.71 12.89
N VAL A 79 2.48 -6.69 14.23
CA VAL A 79 1.75 -5.69 15.02
C VAL A 79 2.28 -4.28 14.75
N LEU A 80 3.61 -4.11 14.69
CA LEU A 80 4.23 -2.83 14.34
C LEU A 80 3.88 -2.40 12.91
N TYR A 81 3.85 -3.33 11.95
CA TYR A 81 3.41 -3.03 10.58
C TYR A 81 1.96 -2.55 10.55
N ALA A 82 1.06 -3.24 11.27
CA ALA A 82 -0.34 -2.82 11.38
C ALA A 82 -0.47 -1.41 11.99
N MET A 83 0.34 -1.08 13.00
CA MET A 83 0.39 0.24 13.60
C MET A 83 0.90 1.30 12.60
N ALA A 84 1.96 0.99 11.84
CA ALA A 84 2.46 1.88 10.80
C ALA A 84 1.38 2.20 9.76
N VAL A 85 0.62 1.18 9.30
CA VAL A 85 -0.50 1.37 8.37
C VAL A 85 -1.60 2.25 8.95
N VAL A 86 -1.93 2.11 10.24
CA VAL A 86 -2.93 2.97 10.91
C VAL A 86 -2.45 4.42 10.98
N LEU A 87 -1.17 4.66 11.28
CA LEU A 87 -0.58 6.00 11.30
C LEU A 87 -0.55 6.63 9.91
N ASP A 88 -0.24 5.86 8.89
CA ASP A 88 -0.28 6.23 7.47
C ASP A 88 -1.68 6.71 7.03
N HIS A 89 -2.73 6.00 7.45
CA HIS A 89 -4.10 6.49 7.20
C HIS A 89 -4.41 7.78 7.97
N SER A 90 -3.83 7.94 9.17
CA SER A 90 -4.04 9.11 10.00
C SER A 90 -3.40 10.37 9.41
N ASP A 91 -2.24 10.27 8.75
CA ASP A 91 -1.58 11.43 8.13
C ASP A 91 -2.40 11.99 6.97
N GLY A 92 -2.98 11.14 6.13
CA GLY A 92 -3.91 11.55 5.08
C GLY A 92 -5.19 12.18 5.63
N GLU A 93 -5.70 11.72 6.78
CA GLU A 93 -6.83 12.37 7.46
C GLU A 93 -6.42 13.74 8.02
N VAL A 94 -5.26 13.87 8.67
CA VAL A 94 -4.71 15.14 9.16
C VAL A 94 -4.53 16.11 7.99
N ALA A 95 -3.92 15.68 6.87
CA ALA A 95 -3.72 16.52 5.69
C ALA A 95 -5.03 17.11 5.18
N ARG A 96 -6.08 16.28 5.04
CA ARG A 96 -7.41 16.72 4.60
C ARG A 96 -8.07 17.68 5.57
N LEU A 97 -8.03 17.39 6.88
CA LEU A 97 -8.66 18.23 7.92
C LEU A 97 -7.95 19.57 8.10
N THR A 98 -6.66 19.65 7.84
CA THR A 98 -5.87 20.89 7.94
C THR A 98 -5.67 21.58 6.59
N HIS A 99 -6.25 21.06 5.50
CA HIS A 99 -6.06 21.57 4.14
C HIS A 99 -4.58 21.71 3.74
N SER A 100 -3.73 20.79 4.22
CA SER A 100 -2.27 20.81 4.01
C SER A 100 -1.79 19.73 3.03
N GLU A 101 -2.68 19.24 2.17
CA GLU A 101 -2.34 18.28 1.13
C GLU A 101 -1.22 18.83 0.22
N SER A 102 -0.18 18.02 -0.01
CA SER A 102 0.97 18.46 -0.80
C SER A 102 1.52 17.32 -1.66
N ARG A 103 2.13 17.68 -2.80
CA ARG A 103 2.85 16.70 -3.66
C ARG A 103 3.98 16.00 -2.91
N LEU A 104 4.63 16.69 -1.97
CA LEU A 104 5.67 16.09 -1.14
C LEU A 104 5.08 15.01 -0.23
N GLY A 105 3.92 15.28 0.42
CA GLY A 105 3.22 14.30 1.26
C GLY A 105 2.83 13.06 0.47
N GLU A 106 2.23 13.22 -0.71
CA GLU A 106 1.88 12.10 -1.59
C GLU A 106 3.11 11.27 -2.02
N TRP A 107 4.23 11.94 -2.28
CA TRP A 107 5.47 11.25 -2.64
C TRP A 107 6.08 10.51 -1.44
N LEU A 108 6.06 11.10 -0.24
CA LEU A 108 6.52 10.48 0.99
C LEU A 108 5.71 9.22 1.32
N ASP A 109 4.37 9.30 1.29
CA ASP A 109 3.45 8.19 1.52
C ASP A 109 3.82 6.98 0.66
N VAL A 110 3.81 7.14 -0.66
CA VAL A 110 4.10 6.02 -1.57
C VAL A 110 5.54 5.51 -1.44
N THR A 111 6.50 6.40 -1.19
CA THR A 111 7.91 5.99 -1.06
C THR A 111 8.12 5.23 0.24
N SER A 112 7.54 5.69 1.34
CA SER A 112 7.59 5.02 2.64
C SER A 112 6.99 3.63 2.58
N ASP A 113 5.79 3.48 2.03
CA ASP A 113 5.13 2.20 1.82
C ASP A 113 6.00 1.25 0.99
N THR A 114 6.53 1.73 -0.14
CA THR A 114 7.38 0.91 -1.03
C THR A 114 8.65 0.44 -0.32
N VAL A 115 9.30 1.33 0.44
CA VAL A 115 10.52 1.02 1.19
C VAL A 115 10.24 -0.01 2.28
N ILE A 116 9.19 0.19 3.08
CA ILE A 116 8.82 -0.73 4.16
C ILE A 116 8.50 -2.12 3.59
N HIS A 117 7.69 -2.21 2.54
CA HIS A 117 7.32 -3.47 1.90
C HIS A 117 8.54 -4.20 1.33
N ALA A 118 9.42 -3.50 0.62
CA ALA A 118 10.65 -4.08 0.05
C ALA A 118 11.59 -4.59 1.15
N LEU A 119 11.76 -3.83 2.24
CA LEU A 119 12.62 -4.21 3.35
C LEU A 119 12.03 -5.38 4.17
N LEU A 120 10.72 -5.45 4.35
CA LEU A 120 10.05 -6.59 5.00
C LEU A 120 10.28 -7.87 4.21
N VAL A 121 10.08 -7.84 2.89
CA VAL A 121 10.30 -9.01 2.02
C VAL A 121 11.79 -9.39 1.99
N LEU A 122 12.69 -8.42 2.03
CA LEU A 122 14.12 -8.68 2.17
C LEU A 122 14.45 -9.37 3.51
N ALA A 123 13.88 -8.90 4.63
CA ALA A 123 14.05 -9.52 5.95
C ALA A 123 13.52 -10.96 5.97
N MET A 124 12.39 -11.23 5.29
CA MET A 124 11.88 -12.60 5.11
C MET A 124 12.90 -13.47 4.36
N GLY A 125 13.54 -12.95 3.31
CA GLY A 125 14.60 -13.65 2.58
C GLY A 125 15.83 -13.94 3.44
N VAL A 126 16.23 -12.99 4.28
CA VAL A 126 17.30 -13.20 5.27
C VAL A 126 16.95 -14.33 6.25
N THR A 127 15.72 -14.34 6.75
CA THR A 127 15.24 -15.42 7.62
C THR A 127 15.28 -16.78 6.92
N ALA A 128 14.92 -16.83 5.63
CA ALA A 128 14.95 -18.05 4.83
C ALA A 128 16.38 -18.61 4.61
N GLN A 129 17.43 -17.84 4.89
CA GLN A 129 18.82 -18.34 4.81
C GLN A 129 19.08 -19.52 5.77
N ALA A 130 18.39 -19.59 6.88
CA ALA A 130 18.54 -20.71 7.83
C ALA A 130 18.23 -22.06 7.19
N SER A 131 17.30 -22.11 6.20
CA SER A 131 16.90 -23.33 5.50
C SER A 131 17.40 -23.42 4.05
N ALA A 132 17.73 -22.29 3.41
CA ALA A 132 18.15 -22.22 2.00
C ALA A 132 19.59 -21.75 1.79
N GLY A 133 20.33 -21.44 2.83
CA GLY A 133 21.66 -20.83 2.71
C GLY A 133 21.60 -19.51 1.95
N ARG A 134 22.62 -19.21 1.14
CA ARG A 134 22.72 -17.95 0.37
C ARG A 134 21.54 -17.73 -0.62
N ALA A 135 20.87 -18.79 -1.05
CA ALA A 135 19.72 -18.69 -1.94
C ALA A 135 18.55 -17.92 -1.27
N GLY A 136 18.39 -18.04 0.05
CA GLY A 136 17.38 -17.30 0.81
C GLY A 136 17.51 -15.79 0.63
N LEU A 137 18.72 -15.24 0.78
CA LEU A 137 19.00 -13.82 0.54
C LEU A 137 18.74 -13.45 -0.92
N GLY A 138 19.20 -14.26 -1.88
CA GLY A 138 18.96 -14.02 -3.29
C GLY A 138 17.46 -13.92 -3.63
N LEU A 139 16.65 -14.82 -3.07
CA LEU A 139 15.19 -14.79 -3.21
C LEU A 139 14.59 -13.53 -2.57
N GLY A 140 15.08 -13.13 -1.40
CA GLY A 140 14.66 -11.89 -0.74
C GLY A 140 14.95 -10.64 -1.60
N VAL A 141 16.15 -10.54 -2.16
CA VAL A 141 16.53 -9.44 -3.06
C VAL A 141 15.66 -9.45 -4.33
N LEU A 142 15.46 -10.63 -4.92
CA LEU A 142 14.61 -10.78 -6.10
C LEU A 142 13.17 -10.35 -5.80
N ALA A 143 12.59 -10.81 -4.70
CA ALA A 143 11.23 -10.44 -4.31
C ALA A 143 11.11 -8.95 -3.99
N ALA A 144 12.08 -8.36 -3.28
CA ALA A 144 12.09 -6.93 -2.97
C ALA A 144 12.17 -6.07 -4.25
N SER A 145 13.00 -6.47 -5.24
CA SER A 145 13.05 -5.78 -6.54
C SER A 145 11.71 -5.86 -7.27
N GLY A 146 11.01 -7.01 -7.21
CA GLY A 146 9.67 -7.16 -7.75
C GLY A 146 8.64 -6.23 -7.08
N VAL A 147 8.71 -6.04 -5.76
CA VAL A 147 7.86 -5.08 -5.03
C VAL A 147 8.11 -3.66 -5.50
N VAL A 148 9.36 -3.23 -5.60
CA VAL A 148 9.71 -1.87 -6.08
C VAL A 148 9.23 -1.64 -7.51
N LEU A 149 9.49 -2.59 -8.43
CA LEU A 149 9.03 -2.49 -9.82
C LEU A 149 7.50 -2.48 -9.92
N SER A 150 6.82 -3.26 -9.08
CA SER A 150 5.36 -3.28 -8.98
C SER A 150 4.80 -1.92 -8.56
N ALA A 151 5.39 -1.26 -7.56
CA ALA A 151 5.00 0.07 -7.12
C ALA A 151 5.22 1.13 -8.22
N MET A 152 6.34 1.07 -8.94
CA MET A 152 6.63 1.97 -10.05
C MET A 152 5.63 1.82 -11.20
N VAL A 153 5.32 0.58 -11.60
CA VAL A 153 4.38 0.30 -12.69
C VAL A 153 2.95 0.63 -12.29
N ALA A 154 2.56 0.40 -11.03
CA ALA A 154 1.23 0.71 -10.54
C ALA A 154 0.87 2.20 -10.67
N LYS A 155 1.84 3.10 -10.45
CA LYS A 155 1.65 4.55 -10.59
C LYS A 155 1.44 5.00 -12.04
N THR A 156 2.03 4.30 -13.00
CA THR A 156 2.07 4.72 -14.42
C THR A 156 1.05 4.02 -15.29
N SER A 157 0.36 3.00 -14.77
CA SER A 157 -0.60 2.19 -15.53
C SER A 157 -2.03 2.45 -15.11
N PRO A 158 -2.99 2.58 -16.05
CA PRO A 158 -4.40 2.61 -15.72
C PRO A 158 -4.77 1.33 -14.93
N ARG A 159 -5.70 1.48 -13.98
CA ARG A 159 -6.19 0.34 -13.22
C ARG A 159 -6.84 -0.67 -14.17
N SER A 160 -6.23 -1.83 -14.31
CA SER A 160 -6.85 -2.94 -15.04
C SER A 160 -8.08 -3.41 -14.29
N THR A 161 -9.22 -3.43 -14.99
CA THR A 161 -10.49 -3.87 -14.44
C THR A 161 -10.50 -5.39 -14.22
N THR A 162 -10.76 -5.78 -13.03
CA THR A 162 -11.60 -6.88 -12.50
C THR A 162 -11.88 -8.09 -13.39
N GLY A 163 -11.25 -9.20 -13.05
CA GLY A 163 -11.63 -10.55 -13.47
C GLY A 163 -10.43 -11.45 -13.77
N GLY A 164 -10.55 -12.74 -13.47
CA GLY A 164 -9.55 -13.74 -13.79
C GLY A 164 -8.19 -13.54 -13.11
N VAL A 165 -7.11 -13.88 -13.83
CA VAL A 165 -5.73 -13.78 -13.32
C VAL A 165 -5.35 -12.36 -12.91
N GLY A 166 -5.80 -11.34 -13.63
CA GLY A 166 -5.54 -9.94 -13.29
C GLY A 166 -6.14 -9.52 -11.95
N GLY A 167 -7.36 -9.96 -11.63
CA GLY A 167 -8.00 -9.72 -10.34
C GLY A 167 -7.26 -10.39 -9.19
N PHE A 168 -6.81 -11.63 -9.40
CA PHE A 168 -6.01 -12.37 -8.42
C PHE A 168 -4.66 -11.68 -8.16
N LEU A 169 -3.94 -11.26 -9.19
CA LEU A 169 -2.68 -10.53 -9.05
C LEU A 169 -2.88 -9.16 -8.38
N ASN A 170 -3.98 -8.47 -8.66
CA ASN A 170 -4.33 -7.22 -7.96
C ASN A 170 -4.60 -7.47 -6.47
N ALA A 171 -5.27 -8.58 -6.12
CA ALA A 171 -5.49 -8.95 -4.72
C ALA A 171 -4.17 -9.27 -4.00
N LEU A 172 -3.23 -9.96 -4.65
CA LEU A 172 -1.89 -10.22 -4.09
C LEU A 172 -1.08 -8.93 -3.91
N GLY A 173 -1.21 -7.97 -4.83
CA GLY A 173 -0.54 -6.67 -4.74
C GLY A 173 -1.28 -5.66 -3.86
N SER A 174 -2.40 -6.04 -3.26
CA SER A 174 -3.14 -5.19 -2.32
C SER A 174 -2.51 -5.22 -0.92
N ARG A 175 -2.87 -4.25 -0.09
CA ARG A 175 -2.47 -4.21 1.33
C ARG A 175 -2.93 -5.45 2.09
N ASP A 176 -4.14 -5.94 1.82
CA ASP A 176 -4.66 -7.19 2.42
C ASP A 176 -3.86 -8.42 1.98
N GLY A 177 -3.48 -8.50 0.70
CA GLY A 177 -2.59 -9.55 0.19
C GLY A 177 -1.24 -9.54 0.88
N PHE A 178 -0.70 -8.34 1.16
CA PHE A 178 0.54 -8.20 1.90
C PHE A 178 0.43 -8.65 3.36
N TYR A 179 -0.66 -8.31 4.05
CA TYR A 179 -0.96 -8.85 5.39
C TYR A 179 -1.05 -10.38 5.39
N ALA A 180 -1.79 -10.94 4.43
CA ALA A 180 -1.94 -12.39 4.30
C ALA A 180 -0.56 -13.06 4.08
N MET A 181 0.30 -12.46 3.28
CA MET A 181 1.67 -12.92 3.04
C MET A 181 2.50 -12.91 4.35
N LEU A 182 2.46 -11.82 5.13
CA LEU A 182 3.17 -11.73 6.40
C LEU A 182 2.68 -12.78 7.41
N VAL A 183 1.37 -12.99 7.50
CA VAL A 183 0.77 -14.04 8.35
C VAL A 183 1.22 -15.42 7.88
N LEU A 184 1.16 -15.69 6.58
CA LEU A 184 1.60 -16.96 6.02
C LEU A 184 3.09 -17.21 6.29
N PHE A 185 3.91 -16.16 6.19
CA PHE A 185 5.33 -16.25 6.54
C PHE A 185 5.54 -16.61 8.02
N ILE A 186 4.83 -15.97 8.95
CA ILE A 186 4.92 -16.27 10.37
C ILE A 186 4.48 -17.73 10.68
N LEU A 187 3.39 -18.17 10.06
CA LEU A 187 2.92 -19.56 10.20
C LEU A 187 3.95 -20.55 9.65
N THR A 188 4.53 -20.26 8.47
CA THR A 188 5.57 -21.11 7.87
C THR A 188 6.82 -21.12 8.74
N LEU A 189 7.26 -19.97 9.24
CA LEU A 189 8.41 -19.88 10.15
C LEU A 189 8.20 -20.67 11.44
N THR A 190 6.96 -20.68 11.96
CA THR A 190 6.62 -21.34 13.23
C THR A 190 6.48 -22.85 13.08
N PHE A 191 5.77 -23.30 12.06
CA PHE A 191 5.33 -24.70 11.95
C PHE A 191 6.05 -25.52 10.89
N ALA A 192 6.63 -24.86 9.88
CA ALA A 192 7.25 -25.53 8.73
C ALA A 192 8.43 -24.72 8.15
N PRO A 193 9.47 -24.39 8.93
CA PRO A 193 10.55 -23.50 8.50
C PRO A 193 11.31 -24.02 7.26
N ALA A 194 11.32 -25.32 7.02
CA ALA A 194 11.88 -25.91 5.81
C ALA A 194 11.17 -25.50 4.51
N LEU A 195 9.93 -25.00 4.59
CA LEU A 195 9.16 -24.50 3.43
C LEU A 195 9.39 -23.00 3.14
N LEU A 196 10.13 -22.28 3.98
CA LEU A 196 10.43 -20.84 3.75
C LEU A 196 11.05 -20.58 2.37
N PRO A 197 11.98 -21.39 1.83
CA PRO A 197 12.50 -21.18 0.49
C PRO A 197 11.42 -21.25 -0.60
N ILE A 198 10.49 -22.17 -0.48
CA ILE A 198 9.37 -22.33 -1.41
C ILE A 198 8.45 -21.11 -1.32
N LEU A 199 8.12 -20.67 -0.12
CA LEU A 199 7.34 -19.45 0.07
C LEU A 199 8.03 -18.24 -0.55
N MET A 200 9.34 -18.09 -0.38
CA MET A 200 10.09 -16.98 -0.97
C MET A 200 10.13 -17.04 -2.50
N ILE A 201 10.18 -18.24 -3.11
CA ILE A 201 10.04 -18.40 -4.56
C ILE A 201 8.66 -17.91 -5.01
N VAL A 202 7.59 -18.28 -4.31
CA VAL A 202 6.23 -17.84 -4.64
C VAL A 202 6.08 -16.33 -4.52
N VAL A 203 6.64 -15.72 -3.46
CA VAL A 203 6.63 -14.26 -3.27
C VAL A 203 7.41 -13.56 -4.37
N ALA A 204 8.59 -14.04 -4.72
CA ALA A 204 9.40 -13.48 -5.80
C ALA A 204 8.68 -13.60 -7.15
N ALA A 205 8.17 -14.78 -7.49
CA ALA A 205 7.42 -15.00 -8.73
C ALA A 205 6.17 -14.13 -8.81
N GLY A 206 5.39 -14.05 -7.71
CA GLY A 206 4.16 -13.25 -7.64
C GLY A 206 4.43 -11.75 -7.79
N SER A 207 5.45 -11.22 -7.12
CA SER A 207 5.82 -9.81 -7.22
C SER A 207 6.26 -9.42 -8.64
N HIS A 208 6.99 -10.31 -9.33
CA HIS A 208 7.38 -10.08 -10.72
C HIS A 208 6.24 -10.30 -11.71
N ALA A 209 5.38 -11.31 -11.51
CA ALA A 209 4.21 -11.54 -12.35
C ALA A 209 3.26 -10.33 -12.34
N TYR A 210 3.11 -9.66 -11.21
CA TYR A 210 2.25 -8.49 -11.08
C TYR A 210 2.67 -7.34 -12.00
N TRP A 211 3.91 -6.88 -11.94
CA TRP A 211 4.34 -5.75 -12.77
C TRP A 211 4.50 -6.15 -14.24
N LEU A 212 4.92 -7.38 -14.54
CA LEU A 212 5.04 -7.87 -15.91
C LEU A 212 3.69 -7.93 -16.61
N THR A 213 2.65 -8.45 -15.96
CA THR A 213 1.30 -8.48 -16.54
C THR A 213 0.73 -7.09 -16.76
N ARG A 214 0.96 -6.15 -15.84
CA ARG A 214 0.56 -4.76 -16.03
C ARG A 214 1.31 -4.08 -17.17
N LEU A 215 2.60 -4.31 -17.28
CA LEU A 215 3.41 -3.78 -18.38
C LEU A 215 2.97 -4.36 -19.71
N ALA A 216 2.77 -5.69 -19.80
CA ALA A 216 2.27 -6.36 -20.99
C ALA A 216 0.91 -5.82 -21.41
N HIS A 217 -0.04 -5.67 -20.47
CA HIS A 217 -1.34 -5.08 -20.75
C HIS A 217 -1.22 -3.65 -21.30
N ARG A 218 -0.33 -2.85 -20.74
CA ARG A 218 -0.08 -1.48 -21.24
C ARG A 218 0.46 -1.46 -22.66
N LEU A 219 1.37 -2.38 -23.00
CA LEU A 219 1.95 -2.48 -24.34
C LEU A 219 0.95 -2.98 -25.37
N THR A 220 0.08 -3.93 -24.98
CA THR A 220 -0.93 -4.53 -25.88
C THR A 220 -2.16 -3.66 -26.04
N SER A 221 -2.54 -2.89 -25.02
CA SER A 221 -3.70 -1.98 -25.11
C SER A 221 -3.45 -0.78 -26.02
N GLY A 222 -2.31 -0.78 -26.71
CA GLY A 222 -1.84 0.24 -27.64
C GLY A 222 -1.99 1.62 -27.00
N GLY A 223 -0.94 2.42 -26.87
CA GLY A 223 -1.06 3.76 -26.31
C GLY A 223 -2.17 4.58 -26.97
N ALA A 224 -3.41 4.26 -26.62
CA ALA A 224 -4.52 5.18 -26.82
C ALA A 224 -4.17 6.40 -25.94
N ILE A 225 -3.33 7.27 -26.50
CA ILE A 225 -3.23 8.64 -26.10
C ILE A 225 -4.68 9.08 -26.03
N ALA A 226 -5.17 9.36 -24.82
CA ALA A 226 -6.50 9.93 -24.65
C ALA A 226 -6.59 11.09 -25.64
N ALA A 227 -7.51 10.99 -26.58
CA ALA A 227 -7.75 12.08 -27.53
C ALA A 227 -7.97 13.34 -26.68
N PRO A 228 -7.37 14.47 -27.06
CA PRO A 228 -7.57 15.71 -26.31
C PRO A 228 -9.08 15.97 -26.19
N PRO A 229 -9.56 16.48 -25.06
CA PRO A 229 -10.97 16.76 -24.88
C PRO A 229 -11.47 17.59 -26.04
N GLN A 230 -12.54 17.15 -26.69
CA GLN A 230 -13.13 17.91 -27.80
C GLN A 230 -13.55 19.28 -27.28
N PRO A 231 -13.30 20.36 -28.04
CA PRO A 231 -13.78 21.68 -27.67
C PRO A 231 -15.31 21.65 -27.54
N PRO A 232 -15.88 22.42 -26.59
CA PRO A 232 -17.34 22.48 -26.43
C PRO A 232 -18.00 22.90 -27.75
N PRO A 233 -19.20 22.39 -28.08
CA PRO A 233 -19.91 22.79 -29.28
C PRO A 233 -20.14 24.32 -29.27
N PRO A 234 -20.09 24.99 -30.44
CA PRO A 234 -20.33 26.43 -30.52
C PRO A 234 -21.72 26.73 -29.94
N SER A 235 -21.79 27.71 -29.05
CA SER A 235 -23.03 28.23 -28.51
C SER A 235 -23.87 28.82 -29.64
N SER A 236 -25.00 28.22 -29.95
CA SER A 236 -26.04 28.76 -30.83
C SER A 236 -26.82 29.88 -30.16
#